data_cd0504d4d175db081881bce98b076d2c
#
_entry.id   cd0504d4d175db081881bce98b076d2c
#
_cell.length_a   1.000
_cell.length_b   1.000
_cell.length_c   1.000
_cell.angle_alpha   90.00
_cell.angle_beta   90.00
_cell.angle_gamma   90.00
#
_symmetry.space_group_name_H-M   'P 1'
#
loop_
_entity.id
_entity.type
_entity.pdbx_description
1 polymer ?
#
loop_
_entity_poly.entity_id
_entity_poly.type
_entity_poly.pdbx_seq_one_letter_code
_entity_poly.pdbx_strand_id
1 'polypeptide(L)'
;MNESTLQDKSLMVLLVLVSAAFIWILVPFYGAVFWAVILGILFAPLQSRLQLKFGWQRNLTSLCTLSICLVIAILPVIIISALLVQEGAMLYKSIESGELDIAGYVSQFKHSLPPYFQHLLDRFGMGELNGLREKIVKSAMTGGQELAATAFVFGQGTFEFIVSFFIMLYLLFFFLRDGAELARKVRQAVPLQEQQKRRLQLKFNRVVRATVKGNLVVAITQGALGGLIFWFLDIHSVLLW
;
A
#
# COMPACT_ATOMS: atom_id res chain seq x y z
N MET A 1 37.48 -44.35 4.10
CA MET A 1 36.43 -43.32 3.88
C MET A 1 37.19 -42.09 3.43
N ASN A 2 37.07 -41.68 2.15
CA ASN A 2 37.95 -40.67 1.56
C ASN A 2 37.74 -39.31 2.22
N GLU A 3 38.81 -38.68 2.68
CA GLU A 3 38.78 -37.33 3.29
C GLU A 3 38.10 -36.30 2.36
N SER A 4 38.26 -36.43 1.05
CA SER A 4 37.58 -35.58 0.06
C SER A 4 36.03 -35.67 0.11
N THR A 5 35.47 -36.85 0.33
CA THR A 5 34.00 -37.02 0.42
C THR A 5 33.43 -36.48 1.73
N LEU A 6 34.19 -36.41 2.81
CA LEU A 6 33.81 -35.79 4.06
C LEU A 6 33.86 -34.25 3.94
N GLN A 7 34.90 -33.74 3.31
CA GLN A 7 35.04 -32.30 3.03
C GLN A 7 33.91 -31.79 2.11
N ASP A 8 33.59 -32.51 1.04
CA ASP A 8 32.51 -32.16 0.14
C ASP A 8 31.14 -32.16 0.83
N LYS A 9 30.88 -33.15 1.70
CA LYS A 9 29.64 -33.22 2.49
C LYS A 9 29.54 -32.08 3.51
N SER A 10 30.65 -31.80 4.23
CA SER A 10 30.68 -30.70 5.21
C SER A 10 30.49 -29.33 4.54
N LEU A 11 31.09 -29.15 3.37
CA LEU A 11 30.92 -27.92 2.58
C LEU A 11 29.48 -27.75 2.07
N MET A 12 28.83 -28.85 1.64
CA MET A 12 27.44 -28.86 1.24
C MET A 12 26.51 -28.51 2.40
N VAL A 13 26.72 -29.08 3.58
CA VAL A 13 25.95 -28.77 4.78
C VAL A 13 26.14 -27.32 5.19
N LEU A 14 27.38 -26.82 5.18
CA LEU A 14 27.68 -25.43 5.48
C LEU A 14 26.98 -24.50 4.51
N LEU A 15 27.01 -24.80 3.21
CA LEU A 15 26.35 -23.99 2.17
C LEU A 15 24.83 -23.96 2.36
N VAL A 16 24.21 -25.08 2.69
CA VAL A 16 22.77 -25.16 2.99
C VAL A 16 22.43 -24.35 4.24
N LEU A 17 23.23 -24.49 5.31
CA LEU A 17 23.02 -23.73 6.55
C LEU A 17 23.13 -22.22 6.34
N VAL A 18 24.19 -21.78 5.65
CA VAL A 18 24.39 -20.36 5.33
C VAL A 18 23.27 -19.85 4.43
N SER A 19 22.84 -20.61 3.43
CA SER A 19 21.72 -20.26 2.57
C SER A 19 20.40 -20.15 3.35
N ALA A 20 20.14 -21.09 4.25
CA ALA A 20 18.95 -21.06 5.11
C ALA A 20 18.96 -19.86 6.07
N ALA A 21 20.11 -19.58 6.70
CA ALA A 21 20.27 -18.39 7.54
C ALA A 21 20.09 -17.08 6.75
N PHE A 22 20.63 -17.01 5.54
CA PHE A 22 20.46 -15.87 4.65
C PHE A 22 19.00 -15.66 4.25
N ILE A 23 18.29 -16.72 3.88
CA ILE A 23 16.85 -16.65 3.59
C ILE A 23 16.09 -16.17 4.82
N TRP A 24 16.37 -16.71 6.01
CA TRP A 24 15.74 -16.31 7.25
C TRP A 24 15.89 -14.81 7.54
N ILE A 25 17.07 -14.25 7.32
CA ILE A 25 17.34 -12.80 7.48
C ILE A 25 16.57 -11.97 6.44
N LEU A 26 16.35 -12.51 5.24
CA LEU A 26 15.63 -11.80 4.17
C LEU A 26 14.10 -11.84 4.32
N VAL A 27 13.54 -12.81 5.06
CA VAL A 27 12.09 -12.96 5.24
C VAL A 27 11.38 -11.67 5.68
N PRO A 28 11.85 -10.89 6.66
CA PRO A 28 11.22 -9.64 7.04
C PRO A 28 11.17 -8.60 5.91
N PHE A 29 12.15 -8.63 5.01
CA PHE A 29 12.32 -7.66 3.93
C PHE A 29 11.76 -8.13 2.58
N TYR A 30 11.10 -9.30 2.54
CA TYR A 30 10.59 -9.83 1.28
C TYR A 30 9.66 -8.85 0.56
N GLY A 31 8.83 -8.12 1.31
CA GLY A 31 7.94 -7.09 0.79
C GLY A 31 8.70 -5.95 0.12
N ALA A 32 9.78 -5.48 0.74
CA ALA A 32 10.63 -4.43 0.17
C ALA A 32 11.29 -4.89 -1.15
N VAL A 33 11.83 -6.12 -1.18
CA VAL A 33 12.41 -6.71 -2.39
C VAL A 33 11.35 -6.87 -3.49
N PHE A 34 10.19 -7.41 -3.14
CA PHE A 34 9.09 -7.64 -4.07
C PHE A 34 8.62 -6.34 -4.73
N TRP A 35 8.34 -5.32 -3.93
CA TRP A 35 7.92 -4.02 -4.45
C TRP A 35 9.02 -3.33 -5.26
N ALA A 36 10.28 -3.43 -4.84
CA ALA A 36 11.41 -2.90 -5.61
C ALA A 36 11.50 -3.54 -7.01
N VAL A 37 11.29 -4.86 -7.12
CA VAL A 37 11.27 -5.56 -8.42
C VAL A 37 10.10 -5.11 -9.28
N ILE A 38 8.89 -5.03 -8.72
CA ILE A 38 7.69 -4.59 -9.44
C ILE A 38 7.86 -3.17 -9.98
N LEU A 39 8.27 -2.24 -9.11
CA LEU A 39 8.51 -0.84 -9.49
C LEU A 39 9.66 -0.74 -10.49
N GLY A 40 10.72 -1.51 -10.32
CA GLY A 40 11.83 -1.60 -11.27
C GLY A 40 11.36 -2.00 -12.67
N ILE A 41 10.51 -3.03 -12.79
CA ILE A 41 9.92 -3.47 -14.07
C ILE A 41 8.98 -2.42 -14.65
N LEU A 42 8.20 -1.75 -13.80
CA LEU A 42 7.23 -0.75 -14.24
C LEU A 42 7.93 0.50 -14.77
N PHE A 43 8.96 0.98 -14.05
CA PHE A 43 9.70 2.19 -14.40
C PHE A 43 10.90 1.96 -15.32
N ALA A 44 11.28 0.69 -15.62
CA ALA A 44 12.35 0.39 -16.58
C ALA A 44 12.20 1.08 -17.95
N PRO A 45 11.01 1.17 -18.58
CA PRO A 45 10.86 1.90 -19.84
C PRO A 45 11.08 3.41 -19.69
N LEU A 46 10.73 4.00 -18.53
CA LEU A 46 11.00 5.41 -18.24
C LEU A 46 12.50 5.64 -18.10
N GLN A 47 13.18 4.78 -17.34
CA GLN A 47 14.63 4.78 -17.18
C GLN A 47 15.34 4.76 -18.53
N SER A 48 14.96 3.82 -19.42
CA SER A 48 15.55 3.69 -20.74
C SER A 48 15.33 4.93 -21.61
N ARG A 49 14.12 5.52 -21.57
CA ARG A 49 13.79 6.74 -22.31
C ARG A 49 14.61 7.95 -21.83
N LEU A 50 14.73 8.12 -20.52
CA LEU A 50 15.52 9.19 -19.93
C LEU A 50 17.00 9.06 -20.29
N GLN A 51 17.53 7.83 -20.23
CA GLN A 51 18.92 7.56 -20.58
C GLN A 51 19.21 7.86 -22.06
N LEU A 52 18.30 7.48 -22.96
CA LEU A 52 18.43 7.75 -24.40
C LEU A 52 18.29 9.24 -24.74
N LYS A 53 17.37 9.94 -24.06
CA LYS A 53 17.05 11.35 -24.37
C LYS A 53 18.10 12.31 -23.84
N PHE A 54 18.63 12.06 -22.64
CA PHE A 54 19.52 13.01 -21.96
C PHE A 54 21.00 12.58 -21.99
N GLY A 55 21.32 11.34 -22.42
CA GLY A 55 22.71 10.85 -22.45
C GLY A 55 23.42 10.84 -21.09
N TRP A 56 22.67 10.96 -20.01
CA TRP A 56 23.21 11.09 -18.64
C TRP A 56 23.89 9.79 -18.19
N GLN A 57 24.80 9.95 -17.23
CA GLN A 57 25.39 8.79 -16.55
C GLN A 57 24.30 7.93 -15.90
N ARG A 58 24.47 6.61 -15.93
CA ARG A 58 23.49 5.64 -15.39
C ARG A 58 23.00 6.00 -13.98
N ASN A 59 23.91 6.48 -13.12
CA ASN A 59 23.58 6.84 -11.75
C ASN A 59 22.59 8.02 -11.68
N LEU A 60 22.83 9.08 -12.45
CA LEU A 60 21.97 10.26 -12.48
C LEU A 60 20.58 9.94 -13.06
N THR A 61 20.55 9.15 -14.13
CA THR A 61 19.27 8.74 -14.73
C THR A 61 18.46 7.88 -13.78
N SER A 62 19.12 6.97 -13.02
CA SER A 62 18.44 6.12 -12.04
C SER A 62 17.94 6.92 -10.84
N LEU A 63 18.71 7.89 -10.37
CA LEU A 63 18.28 8.78 -9.29
C LEU A 63 17.08 9.63 -9.73
N CYS A 64 17.12 10.18 -10.94
CA CYS A 64 16.02 10.95 -11.50
C CYS A 64 14.74 10.10 -11.64
N THR A 65 14.87 8.87 -12.17
CA THR A 65 13.73 7.94 -12.30
C THR A 65 13.18 7.54 -10.93
N LEU A 66 14.05 7.32 -9.94
CA LEU A 66 13.66 7.03 -8.56
C LEU A 66 12.89 8.22 -7.96
N SER A 67 13.38 9.44 -8.13
CA SER A 67 12.69 10.65 -7.65
C SER A 67 11.32 10.82 -8.30
N ILE A 68 11.20 10.60 -9.60
CA ILE A 68 9.90 10.63 -10.30
C ILE A 68 8.96 9.55 -9.75
N CYS A 69 9.46 8.32 -9.54
CA CYS A 69 8.68 7.24 -8.95
C CYS A 69 8.16 7.61 -7.55
N LEU A 70 9.03 8.20 -6.73
CA LEU A 70 8.72 8.62 -5.38
C LEU A 70 7.67 9.74 -5.37
N VAL A 71 7.81 10.74 -6.23
CA VAL A 71 6.81 11.81 -6.37
C VAL A 71 5.46 11.25 -6.81
N ILE A 72 5.42 10.37 -7.82
CA ILE A 72 4.18 9.76 -8.30
C ILE A 72 3.51 8.92 -7.21
N ALA A 73 4.28 8.27 -6.33
CA ALA A 73 3.73 7.45 -5.25
C ALA A 73 3.30 8.28 -4.04
N ILE A 74 4.10 9.24 -3.61
CA ILE A 74 3.88 9.99 -2.37
C ILE A 74 2.89 11.15 -2.56
N LEU A 75 2.92 11.84 -3.71
CA LEU A 75 2.08 13.01 -3.94
C LEU A 75 0.58 12.72 -3.80
N PRO A 76 0.01 11.63 -4.38
CA PRO A 76 -1.40 11.30 -4.16
C PRO A 76 -1.72 11.01 -2.69
N VAL A 77 -0.81 10.32 -1.99
CA VAL A 77 -1.01 10.00 -0.56
C VAL A 77 -1.05 11.27 0.28
N ILE A 78 -0.14 12.23 0.04
CA ILE A 78 -0.15 13.51 0.75
C ILE A 78 -1.44 14.29 0.46
N ILE A 79 -1.86 14.36 -0.81
CA ILE A 79 -3.08 15.08 -1.19
C ILE A 79 -4.30 14.45 -0.51
N ILE A 80 -4.48 13.13 -0.61
CA ILE A 80 -5.60 12.42 0.00
C ILE A 80 -5.59 12.60 1.52
N SER A 81 -4.43 12.47 2.16
CA SER A 81 -4.29 12.66 3.61
C SER A 81 -4.65 14.08 4.04
N ALA A 82 -4.21 15.09 3.30
CA ALA A 82 -4.53 16.49 3.59
C ALA A 82 -6.04 16.75 3.47
N LEU A 83 -6.67 16.23 2.42
CA LEU A 83 -8.11 16.35 2.20
C LEU A 83 -8.91 15.61 3.30
N LEU A 84 -8.50 14.42 3.69
CA LEU A 84 -9.12 13.65 4.79
C LEU A 84 -9.05 14.41 6.12
N VAL A 85 -7.89 15.00 6.43
CA VAL A 85 -7.74 15.82 7.65
C VAL A 85 -8.66 17.05 7.60
N GLN A 86 -8.72 17.72 6.46
CA GLN A 86 -9.57 18.90 6.28
C GLN A 86 -11.06 18.56 6.42
N GLU A 87 -11.52 17.51 5.78
CA GLU A 87 -12.92 17.07 5.88
C GLU A 87 -13.25 16.52 7.27
N GLY A 88 -12.34 15.78 7.89
CA GLY A 88 -12.49 15.32 9.26
C GLY A 88 -12.61 16.46 10.27
N ALA A 89 -11.82 17.52 10.09
CA ALA A 89 -11.92 18.74 10.91
C ALA A 89 -13.25 19.49 10.70
N MET A 90 -13.75 19.55 9.47
CA MET A 90 -15.07 20.15 9.18
C MET A 90 -16.20 19.35 9.83
N LEU A 91 -16.17 18.02 9.71
CA LEU A 91 -17.15 17.13 10.36
C LEU A 91 -17.13 17.28 11.89
N TYR A 92 -15.94 17.32 12.49
CA TYR A 92 -15.80 17.54 13.92
C TYR A 92 -16.44 18.86 14.34
N LYS A 93 -16.17 19.93 13.61
CA LYS A 93 -16.72 21.26 13.86
C LYS A 93 -18.25 21.30 13.70
N SER A 94 -18.79 20.62 12.68
CA SER A 94 -20.24 20.53 12.45
C SER A 94 -20.97 19.70 13.52
N ILE A 95 -20.29 18.72 14.12
CA ILE A 95 -20.80 17.96 15.28
C ILE A 95 -20.76 18.82 16.55
N GLU A 96 -19.69 19.59 16.74
CA GLU A 96 -19.49 20.46 17.91
C GLU A 96 -20.47 21.67 17.88
N SER A 97 -20.68 22.27 16.71
CA SER A 97 -21.61 23.37 16.51
C SER A 97 -23.10 22.95 16.58
N GLY A 98 -23.40 21.66 16.56
CA GLY A 98 -24.76 21.13 16.57
C GLY A 98 -25.49 21.30 15.24
N GLU A 99 -24.81 21.76 14.17
CA GLU A 99 -25.38 21.89 12.83
C GLU A 99 -25.72 20.53 12.20
N LEU A 100 -25.02 19.47 12.58
CA LEU A 100 -25.38 18.10 12.26
C LEU A 100 -26.33 17.57 13.35
N ASP A 101 -27.61 17.83 13.20
CA ASP A 101 -28.65 17.19 14.01
C ASP A 101 -28.83 15.73 13.58
N ILE A 102 -27.83 14.89 13.95
CA ILE A 102 -27.87 13.44 13.69
C ILE A 102 -29.15 12.84 14.31
N ALA A 103 -29.61 13.38 15.44
CA ALA A 103 -30.83 12.96 16.09
C ALA A 103 -32.07 13.29 15.24
N GLY A 104 -32.09 14.46 14.63
CA GLY A 104 -33.16 14.91 13.71
C GLY A 104 -33.19 14.03 12.44
N TYR A 105 -32.03 13.79 11.81
CA TYR A 105 -31.95 12.92 10.62
C TYR A 105 -32.39 11.48 10.90
N VAL A 106 -31.95 10.91 12.02
CA VAL A 106 -32.35 9.53 12.40
C VAL A 106 -33.82 9.48 12.79
N SER A 107 -34.34 10.49 13.47
CA SER A 107 -35.79 10.56 13.79
C SER A 107 -36.64 10.71 12.53
N GLN A 108 -36.20 11.54 11.57
CA GLN A 108 -36.88 11.69 10.28
C GLN A 108 -36.85 10.42 9.46
N PHE A 109 -35.71 9.73 9.44
CA PHE A 109 -35.58 8.41 8.81
C PHE A 109 -36.46 7.37 9.50
N LYS A 110 -36.51 7.35 10.84
CA LYS A 110 -37.37 6.46 11.61
C LYS A 110 -38.84 6.70 11.29
N HIS A 111 -39.29 7.95 11.16
CA HIS A 111 -40.68 8.31 10.78
C HIS A 111 -41.01 7.96 9.31
N SER A 112 -40.01 7.89 8.44
CA SER A 112 -40.20 7.52 7.04
C SER A 112 -40.29 6.00 6.82
N LEU A 113 -39.96 5.20 7.85
CA LEU A 113 -40.02 3.74 7.79
C LEU A 113 -41.44 3.23 8.11
N PRO A 114 -41.92 2.14 7.45
CA PRO A 114 -43.15 1.48 7.81
C PRO A 114 -43.14 1.03 9.28
N PRO A 115 -44.33 1.03 9.96
CA PRO A 115 -44.42 0.74 11.41
C PRO A 115 -43.75 -0.57 11.86
N TYR A 116 -43.74 -1.55 10.97
CA TYR A 116 -43.12 -2.85 11.24
C TYR A 116 -41.60 -2.77 11.46
N PHE A 117 -40.92 -1.91 10.72
CA PHE A 117 -39.47 -1.68 10.87
C PHE A 117 -39.13 -0.80 12.08
N GLN A 118 -40.02 0.10 12.48
CA GLN A 118 -39.85 0.94 13.68
C GLN A 118 -39.80 0.06 14.95
N HIS A 119 -40.70 -0.92 15.08
CA HIS A 119 -40.71 -1.87 16.19
C HIS A 119 -39.47 -2.78 16.22
N LEU A 120 -38.92 -3.12 15.08
CA LEU A 120 -37.66 -3.89 15.00
C LEU A 120 -36.47 -3.07 15.49
N LEU A 121 -36.35 -1.82 15.09
CA LEU A 121 -35.30 -0.89 15.53
C LEU A 121 -35.34 -0.63 17.04
N ASP A 122 -36.55 -0.49 17.61
CA ASP A 122 -36.72 -0.31 19.06
C ASP A 122 -36.33 -1.58 19.84
N ARG A 123 -36.57 -2.76 19.28
CA ARG A 123 -36.23 -4.05 19.86
C ARG A 123 -34.73 -4.35 19.85
N PHE A 124 -33.98 -3.78 18.91
CA PHE A 124 -32.52 -3.87 18.81
C PHE A 124 -31.80 -2.77 19.62
N GLY A 125 -32.51 -1.97 20.43
CA GLY A 125 -31.91 -0.94 21.27
C GLY A 125 -31.37 0.28 20.53
N MET A 126 -31.69 0.43 19.24
CA MET A 126 -31.28 1.58 18.43
C MET A 126 -32.26 2.78 18.60
N GLY A 127 -33.26 2.67 19.48
CA GLY A 127 -34.23 3.71 19.76
C GLY A 127 -33.72 4.81 20.71
N GLU A 128 -32.69 4.58 21.50
CA GLU A 128 -32.11 5.54 22.44
C GLU A 128 -30.87 6.22 21.87
N LEU A 129 -31.10 7.19 20.98
CA LEU A 129 -30.03 8.00 20.36
C LEU A 129 -29.24 8.84 21.37
N ASN A 130 -29.82 9.18 22.51
CA ASN A 130 -29.13 9.86 23.60
C ASN A 130 -28.00 9.00 24.20
N GLY A 131 -28.18 7.68 24.31
CA GLY A 131 -27.16 6.75 24.73
C GLY A 131 -26.04 6.56 23.69
N LEU A 132 -26.34 6.72 22.40
CA LEU A 132 -25.34 6.62 21.33
C LEU A 132 -24.41 7.86 21.31
N ARG A 133 -24.97 9.06 21.48
CA ARG A 133 -24.20 10.30 21.61
C ARG A 133 -23.27 10.25 22.82
N GLU A 134 -23.78 9.79 23.96
CA GLU A 134 -22.99 9.67 25.19
C GLU A 134 -21.90 8.60 25.06
N LYS A 135 -22.19 7.47 24.42
CA LYS A 135 -21.19 6.44 24.08
C LYS A 135 -20.12 6.93 23.11
N ILE A 136 -20.50 7.67 22.06
CA ILE A 136 -19.54 8.25 21.10
C ILE A 136 -18.66 9.30 21.78
N VAL A 137 -19.24 10.21 22.56
CA VAL A 137 -18.48 11.21 23.32
C VAL A 137 -17.59 10.54 24.37
N LYS A 138 -18.09 9.54 25.08
CA LYS A 138 -17.33 8.80 26.07
C LYS A 138 -16.21 7.96 25.43
N SER A 139 -16.46 7.33 24.28
CA SER A 139 -15.43 6.64 23.49
C SER A 139 -14.38 7.60 22.93
N ALA A 140 -14.78 8.81 22.52
CA ALA A 140 -13.86 9.85 22.10
C ALA A 140 -12.99 10.37 23.29
N MET A 141 -13.56 10.45 24.49
CA MET A 141 -12.84 10.91 25.69
C MET A 141 -11.96 9.78 26.30
N THR A 142 -12.46 8.52 26.34
CA THR A 142 -11.67 7.36 26.82
C THR A 142 -10.63 6.90 25.80
N GLY A 143 -10.82 7.21 24.53
CA GLY A 143 -9.87 6.90 23.46
C GLY A 143 -8.48 7.51 23.66
N GLY A 144 -8.34 8.52 24.51
CA GLY A 144 -7.04 9.12 24.84
C GLY A 144 -6.06 8.17 25.52
N GLN A 145 -6.53 7.23 26.34
CA GLN A 145 -5.69 6.22 26.99
C GLN A 145 -5.38 5.03 26.06
N GLU A 146 -6.35 4.62 25.25
CA GLU A 146 -6.13 3.60 24.21
C GLU A 146 -5.27 4.15 23.06
N LEU A 147 -5.35 5.45 22.76
CA LEU A 147 -4.48 6.12 21.79
C LEU A 147 -3.00 6.06 22.20
N ALA A 148 -2.67 6.15 23.47
CA ALA A 148 -1.27 6.06 23.93
C ALA A 148 -0.70 4.65 23.76
N ALA A 149 -1.46 3.60 24.08
CA ALA A 149 -1.08 2.20 23.85
C ALA A 149 -1.02 1.89 22.34
N THR A 150 -1.99 2.38 21.59
CA THR A 150 -2.06 2.27 20.14
C THR A 150 -0.91 3.03 19.47
N ALA A 151 -0.54 4.23 19.96
CA ALA A 151 0.60 5.01 19.45
C ALA A 151 1.93 4.27 19.63
N PHE A 152 2.10 3.47 20.68
CA PHE A 152 3.30 2.67 20.87
C PHE A 152 3.38 1.51 19.84
N VAL A 153 2.27 0.83 19.59
CA VAL A 153 2.18 -0.24 18.58
C VAL A 153 2.35 0.34 17.17
N PHE A 154 1.74 1.50 16.89
CA PHE A 154 1.96 2.25 15.64
C PHE A 154 3.42 2.69 15.50
N GLY A 155 4.09 3.09 16.58
CA GLY A 155 5.49 3.47 16.58
C GLY A 155 6.42 2.33 16.12
N GLN A 156 6.20 1.11 16.60
CA GLN A 156 6.97 -0.06 16.17
C GLN A 156 6.70 -0.41 14.70
N GLY A 157 5.43 -0.48 14.29
CA GLY A 157 5.08 -0.76 12.89
C GLY A 157 5.57 0.32 11.93
N THR A 158 5.58 1.59 12.38
CA THR A 158 6.10 2.71 11.59
C THR A 158 7.60 2.60 11.39
N PHE A 159 8.36 2.19 12.41
CA PHE A 159 9.81 2.01 12.29
C PHE A 159 10.15 0.89 11.29
N GLU A 160 9.49 -0.27 11.40
CA GLU A 160 9.65 -1.37 10.43
C GLU A 160 9.28 -0.93 9.01
N PHE A 161 8.18 -0.19 8.87
CA PHE A 161 7.77 0.37 7.58
C PHE A 161 8.82 1.30 7.01
N ILE A 162 9.36 2.24 7.80
CA ILE A 162 10.39 3.18 7.38
C ILE A 162 11.65 2.42 6.92
N VAL A 163 12.13 1.47 7.72
CA VAL A 163 13.30 0.67 7.35
C VAL A 163 13.06 -0.10 6.06
N SER A 164 11.92 -0.79 5.94
CA SER A 164 11.55 -1.54 4.74
C SER A 164 11.40 -0.63 3.51
N PHE A 165 10.86 0.57 3.69
CA PHE A 165 10.72 1.57 2.63
C PHE A 165 12.08 2.06 2.13
N PHE A 166 13.02 2.37 3.01
CA PHE A 166 14.37 2.75 2.59
C PHE A 166 15.13 1.61 1.92
N ILE A 167 14.99 0.39 2.41
CA ILE A 167 15.54 -0.81 1.76
C ILE A 167 14.93 -0.99 0.36
N MET A 168 13.61 -0.80 0.23
CA MET A 168 12.94 -0.86 -1.07
C MET A 168 13.49 0.20 -2.03
N LEU A 169 13.65 1.46 -1.59
CA LEU A 169 14.21 2.54 -2.41
C LEU A 169 15.66 2.25 -2.84
N TYR A 170 16.46 1.75 -1.90
CA TYR A 170 17.83 1.35 -2.17
C TYR A 170 17.89 0.26 -3.25
N LEU A 171 17.13 -0.80 -3.09
CA LEU A 171 17.04 -1.88 -4.06
C LEU A 171 16.48 -1.39 -5.40
N LEU A 172 15.44 -0.56 -5.39
CA LEU A 172 14.86 0.03 -6.58
C LEU A 172 15.88 0.84 -7.38
N PHE A 173 16.72 1.62 -6.69
CA PHE A 173 17.80 2.35 -7.34
C PHE A 173 18.73 1.42 -8.12
N PHE A 174 19.17 0.31 -7.51
CA PHE A 174 20.03 -0.67 -8.18
C PHE A 174 19.31 -1.42 -9.30
N PHE A 175 18.04 -1.76 -9.11
CA PHE A 175 17.25 -2.41 -10.16
C PHE A 175 17.01 -1.48 -11.37
N LEU A 176 16.88 -0.18 -11.17
CA LEU A 176 16.82 0.79 -12.26
C LEU A 176 18.16 0.98 -12.93
N ARG A 177 19.27 1.01 -12.16
CA ARG A 177 20.61 1.23 -12.67
C ARG A 177 21.16 0.02 -13.41
N ASP A 178 21.09 -1.15 -12.80
CA ASP A 178 21.77 -2.36 -13.23
C ASP A 178 20.78 -3.49 -13.59
N GLY A 179 19.49 -3.21 -13.69
CA GLY A 179 18.44 -4.22 -13.87
C GLY A 179 18.62 -5.12 -15.10
N ALA A 180 19.15 -4.60 -16.19
CA ALA A 180 19.42 -5.38 -17.38
C ALA A 180 20.56 -6.41 -17.13
N GLU A 181 21.59 -6.02 -16.39
CA GLU A 181 22.70 -6.90 -16.03
C GLU A 181 22.26 -7.94 -15.01
N LEU A 182 21.51 -7.51 -13.99
CA LEU A 182 20.96 -8.40 -12.98
C LEU A 182 20.04 -9.46 -13.60
N ALA A 183 19.14 -9.05 -14.50
CA ALA A 183 18.28 -9.98 -15.23
C ALA A 183 19.08 -10.98 -16.07
N ARG A 184 20.22 -10.56 -16.64
CA ARG A 184 21.14 -11.45 -17.35
C ARG A 184 21.80 -12.47 -16.42
N LYS A 185 22.31 -12.03 -15.26
CA LYS A 185 22.91 -12.90 -14.24
C LYS A 185 21.90 -13.94 -13.72
N VAL A 186 20.69 -13.50 -13.37
CA VAL A 186 19.60 -14.40 -12.95
C VAL A 186 19.28 -15.41 -14.05
N ARG A 187 19.18 -14.96 -15.30
CA ARG A 187 18.94 -15.86 -16.43
C ARG A 187 20.04 -16.90 -16.63
N GLN A 188 21.30 -16.54 -16.38
CA GLN A 188 22.42 -17.47 -16.47
C GLN A 188 22.41 -18.50 -15.34
N ALA A 189 21.98 -18.13 -14.14
CA ALA A 189 21.92 -19.01 -12.99
C ALA A 189 20.79 -20.06 -13.07
N VAL A 190 19.74 -19.81 -13.85
CA VAL A 190 18.60 -20.75 -13.95
C VAL A 190 18.92 -21.87 -14.95
N PRO A 191 18.85 -23.15 -14.58
CA PRO A 191 19.17 -24.28 -15.45
C PRO A 191 18.01 -24.65 -16.40
N LEU A 192 17.61 -23.71 -17.28
CA LEU A 192 16.59 -23.89 -18.30
C LEU A 192 17.14 -23.56 -19.69
N GLN A 193 16.45 -24.01 -20.74
CA GLN A 193 16.79 -23.63 -22.12
C GLN A 193 16.58 -22.12 -22.34
N GLU A 194 17.44 -21.49 -23.12
CA GLU A 194 17.41 -20.04 -23.35
C GLU A 194 16.06 -19.53 -23.87
N GLN A 195 15.39 -20.32 -24.69
CA GLN A 195 14.07 -19.98 -25.22
C GLN A 195 12.99 -19.97 -24.12
N GLN A 196 13.06 -20.88 -23.18
CA GLN A 196 12.15 -20.97 -22.02
C GLN A 196 12.40 -19.79 -21.06
N LYS A 197 13.65 -19.49 -20.73
CA LYS A 197 14.03 -18.35 -19.90
C LYS A 197 13.51 -17.05 -20.45
N ARG A 198 13.69 -16.80 -21.76
CA ARG A 198 13.21 -15.61 -22.45
C ARG A 198 11.68 -15.51 -22.41
N ARG A 199 10.97 -16.62 -22.64
CA ARG A 199 9.50 -16.68 -22.57
C ARG A 199 8.99 -16.36 -21.17
N LEU A 200 9.63 -16.93 -20.13
CA LEU A 200 9.28 -16.68 -18.72
C LEU A 200 9.47 -15.20 -18.36
N GLN A 201 10.62 -14.62 -18.71
CA GLN A 201 10.89 -13.22 -18.43
C GLN A 201 9.89 -12.27 -19.12
N LEU A 202 9.58 -12.54 -20.39
CA LEU A 202 8.58 -11.74 -21.13
C LEU A 202 7.18 -11.88 -20.54
N LYS A 203 6.77 -13.10 -20.16
CA LYS A 203 5.48 -13.34 -19.51
C LYS A 203 5.41 -12.64 -18.16
N PHE A 204 6.45 -12.78 -17.32
CA PHE A 204 6.51 -12.14 -16.02
C PHE A 204 6.39 -10.61 -16.13
N ASN A 205 7.21 -9.98 -16.96
CA ASN A 205 7.14 -8.54 -17.19
C ASN A 205 5.77 -8.08 -17.70
N ARG A 206 5.14 -8.87 -18.58
CA ARG A 206 3.80 -8.58 -19.13
C ARG A 206 2.75 -8.66 -18.03
N VAL A 207 2.77 -9.73 -17.23
CA VAL A 207 1.81 -9.93 -16.13
C VAL A 207 1.93 -8.80 -15.12
N VAL A 208 3.15 -8.49 -14.63
CA VAL A 208 3.37 -7.40 -13.68
C VAL A 208 2.82 -6.07 -14.21
N ARG A 209 3.16 -5.71 -15.45
CA ARG A 209 2.67 -4.46 -16.05
C ARG A 209 1.16 -4.45 -16.26
N ALA A 210 0.58 -5.57 -16.70
CA ALA A 210 -0.85 -5.68 -16.94
C ALA A 210 -1.62 -5.59 -15.62
N THR A 211 -1.18 -6.29 -14.57
CA THR A 211 -1.82 -6.28 -13.25
C THR A 211 -1.78 -4.88 -12.63
N VAL A 212 -0.62 -4.23 -12.59
CA VAL A 212 -0.51 -2.88 -12.00
C VAL A 212 -1.34 -1.87 -12.78
N LYS A 213 -1.25 -1.87 -14.13
CA LYS A 213 -2.06 -0.97 -14.95
C LYS A 213 -3.54 -1.25 -14.84
N GLY A 214 -3.93 -2.53 -14.84
CA GLY A 214 -5.33 -2.94 -14.71
C GLY A 214 -5.93 -2.48 -13.38
N ASN A 215 -5.23 -2.74 -12.27
CA ASN A 215 -5.67 -2.30 -10.95
C ASN A 215 -5.77 -0.77 -10.86
N LEU A 216 -4.84 -0.03 -11.46
CA LEU A 216 -4.89 1.43 -11.48
C LEU A 216 -6.11 1.94 -12.25
N VAL A 217 -6.39 1.38 -13.42
CA VAL A 217 -7.58 1.75 -14.22
C VAL A 217 -8.86 1.44 -13.46
N VAL A 218 -8.95 0.25 -12.86
CA VAL A 218 -10.11 -0.12 -12.03
C VAL A 218 -10.29 0.83 -10.84
N ALA A 219 -9.21 1.13 -10.11
CA ALA A 219 -9.26 2.04 -8.97
C ALA A 219 -9.71 3.45 -9.36
N ILE A 220 -9.19 4.00 -10.48
CA ILE A 220 -9.60 5.31 -10.99
C ILE A 220 -11.08 5.27 -11.41
N THR A 221 -11.52 4.22 -12.10
CA THR A 221 -12.90 4.09 -12.56
C THR A 221 -13.86 3.97 -11.38
N GLN A 222 -13.53 3.15 -10.38
CA GLN A 222 -14.33 2.99 -9.16
C GLN A 222 -14.41 4.31 -8.37
N GLY A 223 -13.28 4.97 -8.18
CA GLY A 223 -13.24 6.27 -7.51
C GLY A 223 -14.04 7.34 -8.25
N ALA A 224 -13.94 7.40 -9.58
CA ALA A 224 -14.71 8.35 -10.39
C ALA A 224 -16.21 8.06 -10.33
N LEU A 225 -16.63 6.79 -10.44
CA LEU A 225 -18.04 6.42 -10.36
C LEU A 225 -18.60 6.68 -8.97
N GLY A 226 -17.90 6.30 -7.91
CA GLY A 226 -18.30 6.58 -6.53
C GLY A 226 -18.42 8.08 -6.27
N GLY A 227 -17.41 8.86 -6.67
CA GLY A 227 -17.42 10.31 -6.55
C GLY A 227 -18.59 10.97 -7.31
N LEU A 228 -18.90 10.51 -8.52
CA LEU A 228 -20.03 11.00 -9.30
C LEU A 228 -21.38 10.70 -8.63
N ILE A 229 -21.55 9.50 -8.05
CA ILE A 229 -22.77 9.13 -7.34
C ILE A 229 -22.96 10.01 -6.10
N PHE A 230 -21.92 10.19 -5.30
CA PHE A 230 -21.99 11.05 -4.11
C PHE A 230 -22.24 12.52 -4.46
N TRP A 231 -21.59 13.00 -5.53
CA TRP A 231 -21.85 14.35 -6.03
C TRP A 231 -23.32 14.52 -6.49
N PHE A 232 -23.88 13.51 -7.19
CA PHE A 232 -25.27 13.56 -7.64
C PHE A 232 -26.29 13.50 -6.48
N LEU A 233 -25.93 12.80 -5.40
CA LEU A 233 -26.75 12.68 -4.18
C LEU A 233 -26.57 13.87 -3.22
N ASP A 234 -25.79 14.89 -3.59
CA ASP A 234 -25.48 16.06 -2.77
C ASP A 234 -24.91 15.70 -1.37
N ILE A 235 -24.17 14.60 -1.32
CA ILE A 235 -23.54 14.12 -0.09
C ILE A 235 -22.29 14.96 0.14
N HIS A 236 -22.29 15.75 1.23
CA HIS A 236 -21.11 16.49 1.66
C HIS A 236 -19.98 15.51 2.00
N SER A 237 -18.73 15.94 1.79
CA SER A 237 -17.54 15.12 2.06
C SER A 237 -17.36 13.91 1.12
N VAL A 238 -17.61 14.13 -0.17
CA VAL A 238 -17.45 13.10 -1.24
C VAL A 238 -16.09 12.40 -1.22
N LEU A 239 -15.04 13.07 -0.73
CA LEU A 239 -13.66 12.54 -0.68
C LEU A 239 -13.39 11.61 0.51
N LEU A 240 -14.28 11.54 1.50
CA LEU A 240 -14.17 10.60 2.62
C LEU A 240 -14.62 9.19 2.28
N TRP A 241 -15.44 9.03 1.25
CA TRP A 241 -16.05 7.77 0.80
C TRP A 241 -15.44 7.32 -0.54
#